data_ffa42d590e83370c31662a02845f2c1f
#
_entry.id   ffa42d590e83370c31662a02845f2c1f
#
_cell.length_a   1.000
_cell.length_b   1.000
_cell.length_c   1.000
_cell.angle_alpha   90.00
_cell.angle_beta   90.00
_cell.angle_gamma   90.00
#
_symmetry.space_group_name_H-M   'P 1'
#
loop_
_entity.id
_entity.type
_entity.pdbx_description
1 polymer ?
#
loop_
_entity_poly.entity_id
_entity_poly.type
_entity_poly.pdbx_seq_one_letter_code
_entity_poly.pdbx_strand_id
1 'polypeptide(L)'
;MANHREERGQYLIEAGAFHLPGASKWQPRLTMTRLRCTSGLTKSQSFPGLTPLFDTAKGATRFATDLGRSMADEGSSRLTV
;
A
#
# COMPACT_ATOMS: atom_id res chain seq x y z
N MET A 1 10.77 -1.83 11.78
CA MET A 1 10.20 -1.55 10.47
C MET A 1 9.06 -0.55 10.59
N ALA A 2 8.98 0.37 9.67
CA ALA A 2 7.89 1.35 9.64
C ALA A 2 6.75 0.76 8.82
N ASN A 3 5.63 0.52 9.47
CA ASN A 3 4.41 0.04 8.83
C ASN A 3 3.26 0.98 9.19
N HIS A 4 2.36 1.14 8.26
CA HIS A 4 1.20 1.98 8.46
C HIS A 4 -0.06 1.23 8.05
N ARG A 5 -1.10 1.35 8.86
CA ARG A 5 -2.39 0.70 8.59
C ARG A 5 -3.49 1.69 8.92
N GLU A 6 -4.38 1.91 7.96
CA GLU A 6 -5.52 2.80 8.18
C GLU A 6 -6.71 2.37 7.34
N GLU A 7 -7.90 2.71 7.79
CA GLU A 7 -9.12 2.54 7.02
C GLU A 7 -9.46 3.86 6.35
N ARG A 8 -9.80 3.80 5.06
CA ARG A 8 -10.20 4.97 4.31
C ARG A 8 -11.29 4.63 3.31
N GLY A 9 -12.49 5.17 3.53
CA GLY A 9 -13.64 4.81 2.73
C GLY A 9 -13.98 3.33 2.91
N GLN A 10 -14.00 2.58 1.82
CA GLN A 10 -14.29 1.15 1.84
C GLN A 10 -13.04 0.28 1.87
N TYR A 11 -11.88 0.89 2.05
CA TYR A 11 -10.61 0.18 1.94
C TYR A 11 -9.80 0.23 3.23
N LEU A 12 -9.10 -0.85 3.49
CA LEU A 12 -8.04 -0.89 4.48
C LEU A 12 -6.72 -0.73 3.72
N ILE A 13 -5.95 0.28 4.10
CA ILE A 13 -4.66 0.59 3.49
C ILE A 13 -3.57 0.05 4.41
N GLU A 14 -2.78 -0.88 3.90
CA GLU A 14 -1.62 -1.40 4.63
C GLU A 14 -0.38 -1.05 3.82
N ALA A 15 0.43 -0.17 4.37
CA ALA A 15 1.64 0.32 3.72
C ALA A 15 2.87 -0.11 4.51
N GLY A 16 3.94 -0.38 3.82
CA GLY A 16 5.19 -0.77 4.46
C GLY A 16 6.36 -0.55 3.54
N ALA A 17 7.52 -1.07 3.96
CA ALA A 17 8.74 -0.95 3.19
C ALA A 17 9.50 -2.26 3.26
N PHE A 18 10.17 -2.59 2.16
CA PHE A 18 11.00 -3.77 2.06
C PHE A 18 12.44 -3.34 1.79
N HIS A 19 13.36 -3.82 2.63
CA HIS A 19 14.78 -3.53 2.43
C HIS A 19 15.34 -4.46 1.37
N LEU A 20 15.85 -3.87 0.28
CA LEU A 20 16.38 -4.65 -0.82
C LEU A 20 17.71 -5.30 -0.44
N PRO A 21 17.88 -6.62 -0.66
CA PRO A 21 19.13 -7.28 -0.36
C PRO A 21 20.29 -6.69 -1.18
N GLY A 22 21.41 -6.45 -0.52
CA GLY A 22 22.59 -5.93 -1.18
C GLY A 22 22.55 -4.46 -1.56
N ALA A 23 21.49 -3.76 -1.19
CA ALA A 23 21.34 -2.33 -1.46
C ALA A 23 20.91 -1.61 -0.19
N SER A 24 21.25 -0.31 -0.08
CA SER A 24 20.80 0.52 1.05
C SER A 24 19.55 1.29 0.68
N LYS A 25 18.62 0.62 -0.01
CA LYS A 25 17.38 1.19 -0.48
C LYS A 25 16.18 0.43 0.04
N TRP A 26 15.06 1.13 0.18
CA TRP A 26 13.80 0.59 0.64
C TRP A 26 12.76 0.72 -0.44
N GLN A 27 12.06 -0.39 -0.71
CA GLN A 27 11.01 -0.41 -1.72
C GLN A 27 9.65 -0.26 -1.04
N PRO A 28 8.82 0.70 -1.49
CA PRO A 28 7.47 0.83 -0.94
C PRO A 28 6.62 -0.40 -1.24
N ARG A 29 5.79 -0.77 -0.27
CA ARG A 29 4.83 -1.86 -0.43
C ARG A 29 3.46 -1.38 0.01
N LEU A 30 2.45 -1.78 -0.73
CA LEU A 30 1.07 -1.38 -0.48
C LEU A 30 0.16 -2.57 -0.68
N THR A 31 -0.75 -2.77 0.26
CA THR A 31 -1.84 -3.72 0.13
C THR A 31 -3.15 -2.99 0.40
N MET A 32 -4.09 -3.13 -0.52
CA MET A 32 -5.43 -2.55 -0.39
C MET A 32 -6.42 -3.68 -0.19
N THR A 33 -7.19 -3.61 0.89
CA THR A 33 -8.22 -4.61 1.19
C THR A 33 -9.58 -3.94 1.17
N ARG A 34 -10.52 -4.51 0.45
CA ARG A 34 -11.89 -4.01 0.44
C ARG A 34 -12.62 -4.53 1.68
N LEU A 35 -13.05 -3.61 2.54
CA LEU A 35 -13.66 -3.95 3.82
C LEU A 35 -15.12 -4.36 3.70
N ARG A 36 -15.84 -3.81 2.71
CA ARG A 36 -17.26 -4.10 2.51
C ARG A 36 -17.44 -4.80 1.19
N CYS A 37 -17.73 -6.08 1.27
CA CYS A 37 -17.96 -6.90 0.09
C CYS A 37 -19.32 -7.57 0.22
N THR A 38 -20.16 -7.43 -0.81
CA THR A 38 -21.51 -7.99 -0.81
C THR A 38 -21.50 -9.52 -0.78
N SER A 39 -20.43 -10.13 -1.23
CA SER A 39 -20.28 -11.60 -1.21
C SER A 39 -19.80 -12.15 0.13
N GLY A 40 -19.51 -11.28 1.10
CA GLY A 40 -18.96 -11.69 2.38
C GLY A 40 -17.51 -12.12 2.34
N LEU A 41 -16.87 -12.05 1.18
CA LEU A 41 -15.45 -12.39 1.02
C LEU A 41 -14.60 -11.12 1.05
N THR A 42 -13.51 -11.17 1.81
CA THR A 42 -12.53 -10.09 1.83
C THR A 42 -11.64 -10.20 0.61
N LYS A 43 -11.50 -9.11 -0.12
CA LYS A 43 -10.62 -9.05 -1.30
C LYS A 43 -9.48 -8.10 -1.05
N SER A 44 -8.26 -8.57 -1.33
CA SER A 44 -7.05 -7.79 -1.16
C SER A 44 -6.29 -7.73 -2.47
N GLN A 45 -5.61 -6.61 -2.68
CA GLN A 45 -4.73 -6.43 -3.83
C GLN A 45 -3.42 -5.83 -3.33
N SER A 46 -2.32 -6.48 -3.69
CA SER A 46 -0.99 -6.02 -3.31
C SER A 46 -0.32 -5.36 -4.51
N PHE A 47 0.50 -4.35 -4.22
CA PHE A 47 1.28 -3.63 -5.22
C PHE A 47 2.76 -3.75 -4.89
N PRO A 48 3.38 -4.88 -5.26
CA PRO A 48 4.82 -5.04 -5.09
C PRO A 48 5.56 -4.26 -6.18
N GLY A 49 6.83 -3.98 -5.95
CA GLY A 49 7.67 -3.35 -6.97
C GLY A 49 7.36 -1.89 -7.23
N LEU A 50 6.80 -1.19 -6.26
CA LEU A 50 6.55 0.24 -6.41
C LEU A 50 7.85 1.02 -6.52
N THR A 51 7.84 2.07 -7.33
CA THR A 51 8.97 2.97 -7.50
C THR A 51 8.51 4.39 -7.17
N PRO A 52 9.42 5.31 -6.76
CA PRO A 52 10.87 5.14 -6.63
C PRO A 52 11.28 4.37 -5.39
N LEU A 53 12.57 4.05 -5.31
CA LEU A 53 13.17 3.49 -4.09
C LEU A 53 13.56 4.63 -3.16
N PHE A 54 13.58 4.35 -1.87
CA PHE A 54 13.85 5.36 -0.84
C PHE A 54 15.04 4.96 0.01
N ASP A 55 15.70 5.95 0.59
CA ASP A 55 16.84 5.71 1.47
C ASP A 55 16.42 5.23 2.86
N THR A 56 15.16 5.43 3.23
CA THR A 56 14.66 5.05 4.55
C THR A 56 13.35 4.29 4.44
N ALA A 57 13.12 3.40 5.41
CA ALA A 57 11.85 2.68 5.50
C ALA A 57 10.67 3.64 5.68
N LYS A 58 10.88 4.69 6.47
CA LYS A 58 9.84 5.69 6.73
C LYS A 58 9.42 6.39 5.45
N GLY A 59 10.38 6.78 4.61
CA GLY A 59 10.08 7.43 3.34
C GLY A 59 9.30 6.52 2.40
N ALA A 60 9.71 5.26 2.28
CA ALA A 60 9.02 4.29 1.44
C ALA A 60 7.60 4.02 1.93
N THR A 61 7.43 3.86 3.25
CA THR A 61 6.12 3.63 3.85
C THR A 61 5.19 4.82 3.63
N ARG A 62 5.72 6.04 3.78
CA ARG A 62 4.93 7.25 3.56
C ARG A 62 4.45 7.36 2.12
N PHE A 63 5.33 7.05 1.17
CA PHE A 63 4.95 7.02 -0.24
C PHE A 63 3.83 6.03 -0.50
N ALA A 64 3.95 4.81 0.02
CA ALA A 64 2.92 3.79 -0.15
C ALA A 64 1.60 4.21 0.51
N THR A 65 1.66 4.83 1.68
CA THR A 65 0.48 5.34 2.38
C THR A 65 -0.24 6.40 1.54
N ASP A 66 0.51 7.36 1.02
CA ASP A 66 -0.08 8.44 0.22
C ASP A 66 -0.68 7.89 -1.08
N LEU A 67 -0.02 6.92 -1.70
CA LEU A 67 -0.53 6.27 -2.89
C LEU A 67 -1.84 5.53 -2.59
N GLY A 68 -1.88 4.79 -1.48
CA GLY A 68 -3.09 4.08 -1.07
C GLY A 68 -4.26 5.01 -0.80
N ARG A 69 -4.00 6.13 -0.14
CA ARG A 69 -5.02 7.16 0.11
C ARG A 69 -5.58 7.71 -1.20
N SER A 70 -4.70 8.02 -2.12
CA SER A 70 -5.09 8.54 -3.43
C SER A 70 -5.94 7.54 -4.19
N MET A 71 -5.55 6.28 -4.21
CA MET A 71 -6.32 5.23 -4.87
C MET A 71 -7.70 5.04 -4.25
N ALA A 72 -7.78 5.05 -2.93
CA ALA A 72 -9.05 4.89 -2.22
C ALA A 72 -9.99 6.07 -2.49
N ASP A 73 -9.46 7.28 -2.54
CA ASP A 73 -10.26 8.49 -2.74
C ASP A 73 -10.72 8.63 -4.19
N GLU A 74 -9.88 8.25 -5.15
CA GLU A 74 -10.15 8.47 -6.56
C GLU A 74 -10.81 7.28 -7.25
N GLY A 75 -10.87 6.13 -6.59
CA GLY A 75 -11.38 4.93 -7.22
C GLY A 75 -10.51 4.51 -8.40
N SER A 76 -9.20 4.49 -8.19
CA SER A 76 -8.23 4.24 -9.25
C SER A 76 -8.55 2.98 -10.06
N SER A 77 -8.34 3.05 -11.38
CA SER A 77 -8.50 1.90 -12.27
C SER A 77 -7.47 0.80 -11.98
N ARG A 78 -6.44 1.11 -11.20
CA ARG A 78 -5.45 0.11 -10.76
C ARG A 78 -6.01 -0.79 -9.67
N LEU A 79 -7.09 -0.37 -9.00
CA LEU A 79 -7.76 -1.18 -7.98
C LEU A 79 -8.76 -2.10 -8.65
N THR A 80 -8.59 -3.41 -8.45
CA THR A 80 -9.50 -4.43 -8.97
C THR A 80 -10.32 -5.09 -7.86
N VAL A 81 -10.13 -4.63 -6.64
CA VAL A 81 -10.83 -5.14 -5.46
C VAL A 81 -12.01 -4.27 -5.08
#